data_1b3cc467d58b0b31092a81c947046200
#
_entry.id   1b3cc467d58b0b31092a81c947046200
#
_cell.length_a   1.000
_cell.length_b   1.000
_cell.length_c   1.000
_cell.angle_alpha   90.00
_cell.angle_beta   90.00
_cell.angle_gamma   90.00
#
_symmetry.space_group_name_H-M   'P 1'
#
loop_
_entity.id
_entity.type
_entity.pdbx_description
1 polymer ?
#
loop_
_entity_poly.entity_id
_entity_poly.type
_entity_poly.pdbx_seq_one_letter_code
_entity_poly.pdbx_strand_id
1 'polypeptide(L)'
;SDVYKRQILLMEKGERIDLSLFSGGTVLNKGNVCIHFDSSKSVKYEQVHGAPAKVEYNTIIVPRKGEYQLILADGSKVFLNSESKLRFPTRFEGKERRVYLEGEGYFEVAKDSMKPFIVEAKEVDVRVLGTRFNVNAYTPDKVIRTTLVSGKVQVSDRTSEEIAVLVPGQQVVWQSGHFSTREVNVSAFTAWIDGKFYFEEGATLVEITEQLQRWYDIDFIFSSERVKQFVFAGMIKKEYTANEIFSIIEKTTQVVHFNVSGRVVTVSEIK
;
A
#
# COMPACT_ATOMS: atom_id res chain seq x y z
N SER A 1 -12.14 -15.63 14.58
CA SER A 1 -10.92 -16.42 14.34
C SER A 1 -9.80 -15.49 13.89
N ASP A 2 -8.74 -15.43 14.72
CA ASP A 2 -7.63 -14.46 14.57
C ASP A 2 -6.66 -14.72 13.39
N VAL A 3 -6.88 -15.74 12.59
CA VAL A 3 -5.97 -16.14 11.50
C VAL A 3 -5.89 -15.09 10.37
N TYR A 4 -6.93 -14.26 10.20
CA TYR A 4 -6.97 -13.23 9.16
C TYR A 4 -6.38 -11.87 9.58
N LYS A 5 -5.84 -11.77 10.81
CA LYS A 5 -5.30 -10.51 11.35
C LYS A 5 -3.76 -10.48 11.43
N ARG A 6 -3.08 -11.48 10.88
CA ARG A 6 -1.65 -11.65 11.03
C ARG A 6 -0.91 -11.37 9.73
N GLN A 7 0.17 -10.61 9.81
CA GLN A 7 1.07 -10.44 8.69
C GLN A 7 1.70 -11.79 8.35
N ILE A 8 1.59 -12.21 7.11
CA ILE A 8 2.05 -13.51 6.66
C ILE A 8 3.13 -13.32 5.60
N LEU A 9 4.25 -14.00 5.79
CA LEU A 9 5.22 -14.24 4.74
C LEU A 9 4.93 -15.61 4.12
N LEU A 10 4.57 -15.60 2.85
CA LEU A 10 4.38 -16.80 2.04
C LEU A 10 5.66 -17.06 1.25
N MET A 11 6.31 -18.17 1.52
CA MET A 11 7.49 -18.63 0.79
C MET A 11 7.09 -19.28 -0.54
N GLU A 12 7.99 -19.31 -1.54
CA GLU A 12 7.71 -19.87 -2.88
C GLU A 12 7.18 -21.32 -2.81
N LYS A 13 7.65 -22.11 -1.85
CA LYS A 13 7.23 -23.52 -1.67
C LYS A 13 5.92 -23.68 -0.89
N GLY A 14 5.20 -22.58 -0.62
CA GLY A 14 3.92 -22.60 0.07
C GLY A 14 4.01 -22.59 1.61
N GLU A 15 5.20 -22.55 2.19
CA GLU A 15 5.36 -22.38 3.64
C GLU A 15 4.84 -20.99 4.05
N ARG A 16 4.01 -20.95 5.09
CA ARG A 16 3.43 -19.73 5.66
C ARG A 16 4.09 -19.44 7.00
N ILE A 17 4.65 -18.25 7.11
CA ILE A 17 5.30 -17.77 8.34
C ILE A 17 4.48 -16.61 8.87
N ASP A 18 3.96 -16.76 10.08
CA ASP A 18 3.28 -15.68 10.79
C ASP A 18 4.33 -14.74 11.39
N LEU A 19 4.45 -13.55 10.81
CA LEU A 19 5.46 -12.57 11.19
C LEU A 19 5.21 -11.98 12.59
N SER A 20 3.99 -12.07 13.10
CA SER A 20 3.64 -11.58 14.44
C SER A 20 4.20 -12.44 15.58
N LEU A 21 4.66 -13.66 15.27
CA LEU A 21 5.25 -14.57 16.26
C LEU A 21 6.72 -14.25 16.54
N PHE A 22 7.34 -13.38 15.76
CA PHE A 22 8.75 -13.05 15.89
C PHE A 22 8.94 -11.65 16.47
N SER A 23 9.90 -11.56 17.39
CA SER A 23 10.32 -10.29 18.01
C SER A 23 11.66 -9.83 17.46
N GLY A 24 12.03 -8.59 17.74
CA GLY A 24 13.31 -8.01 17.36
C GLY A 24 14.49 -8.87 17.81
N GLY A 25 15.47 -9.01 16.93
CA GLY A 25 16.65 -9.85 17.14
C GLY A 25 16.49 -11.31 16.69
N THR A 26 15.30 -11.74 16.29
CA THR A 26 15.11 -13.07 15.71
C THR A 26 15.70 -13.14 14.29
N VAL A 27 16.38 -14.23 13.98
CA VAL A 27 16.91 -14.51 12.65
C VAL A 27 16.39 -15.87 12.18
N LEU A 28 15.73 -15.91 11.04
CA LEU A 28 15.31 -17.14 10.40
C LEU A 28 16.19 -17.42 9.19
N ASN A 29 16.84 -18.57 9.17
CA ASN A 29 17.57 -19.07 8.01
C ASN A 29 16.64 -19.92 7.16
N LYS A 30 16.38 -19.50 5.93
CA LYS A 30 15.51 -20.19 4.97
C LYS A 30 16.20 -20.30 3.62
N GLY A 31 16.72 -21.50 3.35
CA GLY A 31 17.46 -21.77 2.12
C GLY A 31 18.69 -20.88 2.00
N ASN A 32 18.68 -19.97 1.04
CA ASN A 32 19.78 -19.05 0.71
C ASN A 32 19.59 -17.63 1.23
N VAL A 33 18.62 -17.41 2.13
CA VAL A 33 18.36 -16.10 2.74
C VAL A 33 18.30 -16.18 4.26
N CYS A 34 18.82 -15.13 4.90
CA CYS A 34 18.57 -14.82 6.30
C CYS A 34 17.48 -13.75 6.36
N ILE A 35 16.48 -13.99 7.18
CA ILE A 35 15.38 -13.08 7.44
C ILE A 35 15.58 -12.54 8.85
N HIS A 36 15.93 -11.29 8.97
CA HIS A 36 16.15 -10.61 10.25
C HIS A 36 14.88 -9.86 10.64
N PHE A 37 14.39 -10.11 11.83
CA PHE A 37 13.26 -9.39 12.44
C PHE A 37 13.81 -8.31 13.37
N ASP A 38 13.36 -7.10 13.16
CA ASP A 38 13.75 -5.99 14.00
C ASP A 38 12.60 -5.59 14.96
N SER A 39 12.94 -4.83 16.02
CA SER A 39 11.97 -4.37 17.02
C SER A 39 10.94 -3.37 16.48
N SER A 40 11.19 -2.76 15.33
CA SER A 40 10.30 -1.82 14.65
C SER A 40 9.23 -2.48 13.77
N LYS A 41 9.03 -3.80 13.89
CA LYS A 41 8.15 -4.61 13.02
C LYS A 41 8.58 -4.57 11.56
N SER A 42 9.88 -4.44 11.30
CA SER A 42 10.45 -4.55 9.97
C SER A 42 11.16 -5.89 9.78
N VAL A 43 11.19 -6.33 8.53
CA VAL A 43 11.91 -7.52 8.11
C VAL A 43 12.96 -7.12 7.10
N LYS A 44 14.20 -7.54 7.36
CA LYS A 44 15.33 -7.36 6.44
C LYS A 44 15.70 -8.70 5.83
N TYR A 45 15.77 -8.73 4.52
CA TYR A 45 16.29 -9.86 3.76
C TYR A 45 17.78 -9.69 3.52
N GLU A 46 18.55 -10.72 3.87
CA GLU A 46 19.98 -10.76 3.63
C GLU A 46 20.35 -12.08 2.96
N GLN A 47 21.18 -12.02 1.93
CA GLN A 47 21.61 -13.22 1.21
C GLN A 47 22.67 -13.96 2.01
N VAL A 48 22.56 -15.29 2.11
CA VAL A 48 23.63 -16.14 2.62
C VAL A 48 24.70 -16.32 1.54
N HIS A 49 25.94 -15.92 1.82
CA HIS A 49 27.04 -16.09 0.90
C HIS A 49 27.31 -17.57 0.59
N GLY A 50 27.54 -17.89 -0.68
CA GLY A 50 27.98 -19.21 -1.13
C GLY A 50 26.87 -20.17 -1.56
N ALA A 51 25.61 -19.81 -1.54
CA ALA A 51 24.54 -20.65 -2.04
C ALA A 51 24.30 -20.42 -3.54
N PRO A 52 24.59 -21.38 -4.42
CA PRO A 52 24.07 -21.35 -5.78
C PRO A 52 22.59 -21.70 -5.68
N ALA A 53 21.72 -20.76 -5.89
CA ALA A 53 20.33 -21.10 -5.77
C ALA A 53 19.51 -20.37 -6.83
N LYS A 54 18.56 -21.10 -7.36
CA LYS A 54 17.42 -20.57 -8.07
C LYS A 54 16.83 -19.39 -7.28
N VAL A 55 16.55 -18.28 -7.93
CA VAL A 55 15.85 -17.17 -7.31
C VAL A 55 14.48 -17.64 -6.89
N GLU A 56 14.20 -17.58 -5.60
CA GLU A 56 12.88 -17.87 -5.05
C GLU A 56 12.10 -16.55 -4.86
N TYR A 57 10.78 -16.61 -5.02
CA TYR A 57 9.91 -15.49 -4.80
C TYR A 57 9.09 -15.68 -3.53
N ASN A 58 9.11 -14.69 -2.68
CA ASN A 58 8.30 -14.65 -1.48
C ASN A 58 7.20 -13.59 -1.61
N THR A 59 6.14 -13.74 -0.84
CA THR A 59 5.04 -12.77 -0.81
C THR A 59 4.75 -12.36 0.62
N ILE A 60 4.81 -11.08 0.93
CA ILE A 60 4.24 -10.53 2.17
C ILE A 60 2.78 -10.20 1.92
N ILE A 61 1.92 -10.64 2.83
CA ILE A 61 0.49 -10.36 2.85
C ILE A 61 0.20 -9.57 4.12
N VAL A 62 -0.28 -8.35 3.94
CA VAL A 62 -0.71 -7.46 5.03
C VAL A 62 -2.23 -7.52 5.11
N PRO A 63 -2.80 -7.97 6.23
CA PRO A 63 -4.25 -8.02 6.41
C PRO A 63 -4.84 -6.62 6.68
N ARG A 64 -6.16 -6.55 6.83
CA ARG A 64 -6.84 -5.38 7.40
C ARG A 64 -6.24 -5.04 8.77
N LYS A 65 -6.24 -3.77 9.16
CA LYS A 65 -5.62 -3.23 10.39
C LYS A 65 -4.09 -3.36 10.46
N GLY A 66 -3.44 -3.84 9.41
CA GLY A 66 -2.02 -4.05 9.37
C GLY A 66 -1.31 -2.99 8.53
N GLU A 67 -0.08 -2.71 8.91
CA GLU A 67 0.94 -2.04 8.10
C GLU A 67 2.24 -2.81 8.30
N TYR A 68 3.08 -2.85 7.28
CA TYR A 68 4.32 -3.59 7.38
C TYR A 68 5.47 -2.90 6.65
N GLN A 69 6.66 -2.98 7.23
CA GLN A 69 7.88 -2.48 6.62
C GLN A 69 8.78 -3.64 6.22
N LEU A 70 9.30 -3.59 5.00
CA LEU A 70 10.21 -4.58 4.44
C LEU A 70 11.47 -3.89 3.93
N ILE A 71 12.63 -4.47 4.21
CA ILE A 71 13.90 -4.09 3.59
C ILE A 71 14.30 -5.21 2.64
N LEU A 72 14.34 -4.90 1.36
CA LEU A 72 14.71 -5.84 0.29
C LEU A 72 16.23 -6.08 0.26
N ALA A 73 16.65 -7.12 -0.46
CA ALA A 73 18.04 -7.53 -0.55
C ALA A 73 18.98 -6.47 -1.15
N ASP A 74 18.47 -5.51 -1.91
CA ASP A 74 19.20 -4.37 -2.45
C ASP A 74 19.26 -3.16 -1.50
N GLY A 75 18.66 -3.26 -0.30
CA GLY A 75 18.54 -2.20 0.69
C GLY A 75 17.37 -1.25 0.46
N SER A 76 16.57 -1.46 -0.58
CA SER A 76 15.33 -0.70 -0.78
C SER A 76 14.34 -0.98 0.35
N LYS A 77 13.67 0.08 0.85
CA LYS A 77 12.64 -0.04 1.88
C LYS A 77 11.27 0.06 1.23
N VAL A 78 10.38 -0.81 1.67
CA VAL A 78 8.99 -0.82 1.23
C VAL A 78 8.09 -0.79 2.46
N PHE A 79 7.17 0.15 2.47
CA PHE A 79 6.08 0.20 3.45
C PHE A 79 4.82 -0.27 2.75
N LEU A 80 4.11 -1.21 3.33
CA LEU A 80 2.86 -1.77 2.80
C LEU A 80 1.70 -1.39 3.69
N ASN A 81 0.66 -0.83 3.09
CA ASN A 81 -0.56 -0.46 3.78
C ASN A 81 -1.50 -1.68 3.96
N SER A 82 -2.58 -1.50 4.71
CA SER A 82 -3.60 -2.53 4.98
C SER A 82 -4.15 -3.14 3.68
N GLU A 83 -4.44 -4.45 3.70
CA GLU A 83 -4.92 -5.23 2.53
C GLU A 83 -3.99 -5.19 1.32
N SER A 84 -2.67 -5.09 1.55
CA SER A 84 -1.68 -5.09 0.48
C SER A 84 -0.87 -6.37 0.45
N LYS A 85 -0.36 -6.69 -0.74
CA LYS A 85 0.55 -7.80 -0.97
C LYS A 85 1.72 -7.34 -1.80
N LEU A 86 2.91 -7.79 -1.44
CA LEU A 86 4.12 -7.59 -2.23
C LEU A 86 4.77 -8.95 -2.49
N ARG A 87 4.89 -9.30 -3.78
CA ARG A 87 5.69 -10.45 -4.21
C ARG A 87 7.04 -9.92 -4.72
N PHE A 88 8.13 -10.48 -4.22
CA PHE A 88 9.48 -10.03 -4.49
C PHE A 88 10.46 -11.21 -4.50
N PRO A 89 11.57 -11.12 -5.26
CA PRO A 89 12.60 -12.15 -5.28
C PRO A 89 13.48 -12.06 -4.02
N THR A 90 13.99 -13.19 -3.57
CA THR A 90 14.94 -13.26 -2.45
C THR A 90 16.25 -12.52 -2.74
N ARG A 91 16.59 -12.36 -4.03
CA ARG A 91 17.66 -11.51 -4.54
C ARG A 91 17.32 -11.04 -5.95
N PHE A 92 17.82 -9.89 -6.32
CA PHE A 92 17.64 -9.38 -7.66
C PHE A 92 18.74 -9.91 -8.60
N GLU A 93 18.37 -10.64 -9.62
CA GLU A 93 19.25 -11.10 -10.71
C GLU A 93 18.96 -10.34 -12.01
N GLY A 94 19.83 -10.53 -13.02
CA GLY A 94 19.62 -9.92 -14.34
C GLY A 94 19.77 -8.40 -14.35
N LYS A 95 19.06 -7.75 -15.29
CA LYS A 95 19.25 -6.34 -15.65
C LYS A 95 18.29 -5.39 -14.92
N GLU A 96 17.37 -5.90 -14.12
CA GLU A 96 16.37 -5.10 -13.41
C GLU A 96 16.04 -5.68 -12.03
N ARG A 97 15.44 -4.85 -11.17
CA ARG A 97 14.95 -5.21 -9.84
C ARG A 97 13.42 -5.12 -9.87
N ARG A 98 12.73 -6.25 -10.05
CA ARG A 98 11.28 -6.28 -10.23
C ARG A 98 10.57 -6.83 -9.00
N VAL A 99 9.51 -6.15 -8.58
CA VAL A 99 8.56 -6.56 -7.54
C VAL A 99 7.13 -6.40 -8.03
N TYR A 100 6.18 -7.10 -7.40
CA TYR A 100 4.78 -7.14 -7.82
C TYR A 100 3.90 -6.67 -6.65
N LEU A 101 3.11 -5.63 -6.88
CA LEU A 101 2.27 -4.99 -5.86
C LEU A 101 0.78 -5.18 -6.15
N GLU A 102 0.05 -5.64 -5.13
CA GLU A 102 -1.41 -5.50 -5.02
C GLU A 102 -1.69 -4.61 -3.79
N GLY A 103 -2.60 -3.64 -3.90
CA GLY A 103 -2.89 -2.71 -2.81
C GLY A 103 -2.01 -1.47 -2.85
N GLU A 104 -1.52 -1.01 -1.72
CA GLU A 104 -0.76 0.24 -1.61
C GLU A 104 0.60 0.03 -0.96
N GLY A 105 1.62 0.62 -1.60
CA GLY A 105 2.99 0.60 -1.11
C GLY A 105 3.71 1.92 -1.33
N TYR A 106 4.49 2.30 -0.32
CA TYR A 106 5.45 3.39 -0.41
C TYR A 106 6.86 2.80 -0.51
N PHE A 107 7.63 3.32 -1.43
CA PHE A 107 8.95 2.79 -1.78
C PHE A 107 10.02 3.85 -1.58
N GLU A 108 11.07 3.49 -0.85
CA GLU A 108 12.35 4.21 -0.78
C GLU A 108 13.40 3.35 -1.47
N VAL A 109 13.56 3.54 -2.78
CA VAL A 109 14.40 2.67 -3.60
C VAL A 109 15.87 3.07 -3.50
N ALA A 110 16.73 2.10 -3.20
CA ALA A 110 18.17 2.25 -3.21
C ALA A 110 18.66 2.68 -4.61
N LYS A 111 19.56 3.68 -4.66
CA LYS A 111 20.04 4.25 -5.91
C LYS A 111 20.92 3.27 -6.66
N ASP A 112 20.53 2.92 -7.86
CA ASP A 112 21.31 2.12 -8.82
C ASP A 112 20.89 2.51 -10.25
N SER A 113 21.74 3.25 -10.94
CA SER A 113 21.49 3.74 -12.29
C SER A 113 21.65 2.65 -13.37
N MET A 114 22.36 1.56 -13.05
CA MET A 114 22.62 0.47 -13.98
C MET A 114 21.55 -0.60 -13.94
N LYS A 115 20.82 -0.71 -12.82
CA LYS A 115 19.81 -1.74 -12.60
C LYS A 115 18.50 -1.13 -12.10
N PRO A 116 17.60 -0.74 -13.03
CA PRO A 116 16.33 -0.12 -12.69
C PRO A 116 15.50 -0.97 -11.72
N PHE A 117 14.76 -0.30 -10.84
CA PHE A 117 13.76 -0.92 -9.99
C PHE A 117 12.38 -0.75 -10.62
N ILE A 118 11.60 -1.82 -10.70
CA ILE A 118 10.29 -1.83 -11.33
C ILE A 118 9.28 -2.36 -10.35
N VAL A 119 8.24 -1.56 -10.08
CA VAL A 119 7.03 -2.02 -9.38
C VAL A 119 5.99 -2.33 -10.44
N GLU A 120 5.66 -3.60 -10.58
CA GLU A 120 4.56 -4.06 -11.41
C GLU A 120 3.27 -4.03 -10.57
N ALA A 121 2.30 -3.23 -11.00
CA ALA A 121 0.99 -3.11 -10.37
C ALA A 121 -0.09 -3.28 -11.43
N LYS A 122 -0.70 -4.45 -11.51
CA LYS A 122 -1.65 -4.84 -12.55
C LYS A 122 -1.07 -4.61 -13.97
N GLU A 123 -1.69 -3.74 -14.74
CA GLU A 123 -1.29 -3.39 -16.12
C GLU A 123 -0.17 -2.35 -16.19
N VAL A 124 0.26 -1.80 -15.06
CA VAL A 124 1.20 -0.68 -14.99
C VAL A 124 2.56 -1.11 -14.45
N ASP A 125 3.63 -0.68 -15.12
CA ASP A 125 5.00 -0.75 -14.63
C ASP A 125 5.47 0.64 -14.17
N VAL A 126 5.91 0.74 -12.91
CA VAL A 126 6.51 1.95 -12.34
C VAL A 126 8.02 1.76 -12.24
N ARG A 127 8.78 2.45 -13.08
CA ARG A 127 10.24 2.30 -13.25
C ARG A 127 11.01 3.46 -12.63
N VAL A 128 12.00 3.14 -11.80
CA VAL A 128 12.84 4.13 -11.10
C VAL A 128 14.30 3.68 -11.01
N LEU A 129 15.20 4.62 -10.69
CA LEU A 129 16.64 4.36 -10.50
C LEU A 129 17.15 4.64 -9.08
N GLY A 130 16.29 5.22 -8.21
CA GLY A 130 16.62 5.63 -6.85
C GLY A 130 15.72 6.79 -6.43
N THR A 131 14.55 6.47 -5.93
CA THR A 131 13.38 7.37 -5.90
C THR A 131 12.53 7.04 -4.69
N ARG A 132 11.85 8.05 -4.14
CA ARG A 132 10.79 7.87 -3.15
C ARG A 132 9.44 8.17 -3.78
N PHE A 133 8.52 7.23 -3.72
CA PHE A 133 7.21 7.32 -4.36
C PHE A 133 6.18 6.40 -3.70
N ASN A 134 4.91 6.74 -3.86
CA ASN A 134 3.77 5.92 -3.44
C ASN A 134 3.06 5.34 -4.65
N VAL A 135 2.65 4.08 -4.57
CA VAL A 135 1.78 3.42 -5.57
C VAL A 135 0.55 2.93 -4.85
N ASN A 136 -0.62 3.37 -5.30
CA ASN A 136 -1.92 2.90 -4.84
C ASN A 136 -2.62 2.18 -5.99
N ALA A 137 -2.80 0.87 -5.85
CA ALA A 137 -3.34 -0.04 -6.86
C ALA A 137 -4.39 -0.99 -6.27
N TYR A 138 -5.23 -0.51 -5.35
CA TYR A 138 -6.35 -1.30 -4.82
C TYR A 138 -7.32 -1.71 -5.93
N THR A 139 -7.93 -2.88 -5.74
CA THR A 139 -8.64 -3.57 -6.83
C THR A 139 -10.01 -2.98 -7.22
N PRO A 140 -10.83 -2.44 -6.30
CA PRO A 140 -12.21 -2.07 -6.64
C PRO A 140 -12.29 -1.03 -7.76
N ASP A 141 -11.39 -0.05 -7.77
CA ASP A 141 -11.53 1.15 -8.61
C ASP A 141 -10.97 0.98 -10.03
N LYS A 142 -10.19 -0.10 -10.29
CA LYS A 142 -9.40 -0.24 -11.53
C LYS A 142 -8.58 1.01 -11.88
N VAL A 143 -8.23 1.79 -10.85
CA VAL A 143 -7.45 3.02 -10.95
C VAL A 143 -6.13 2.79 -10.23
N ILE A 144 -5.02 3.13 -10.89
CA ILE A 144 -3.69 3.06 -10.29
C ILE A 144 -3.16 4.47 -10.18
N ARG A 145 -2.74 4.86 -8.98
CA ARG A 145 -2.18 6.18 -8.69
C ARG A 145 -0.73 6.03 -8.30
N THR A 146 0.16 6.76 -8.96
CA THR A 146 1.58 6.83 -8.59
C THR A 146 1.94 8.27 -8.27
N THR A 147 2.40 8.51 -7.04
CA THR A 147 2.75 9.86 -6.54
C THR A 147 4.25 9.93 -6.28
N LEU A 148 4.92 10.90 -6.88
CA LEU A 148 6.36 11.07 -6.75
C LEU A 148 6.73 12.04 -5.63
N VAL A 149 7.53 11.54 -4.67
CA VAL A 149 8.05 12.34 -3.55
C VAL A 149 9.41 12.95 -3.88
N SER A 150 10.35 12.15 -4.38
CA SER A 150 11.67 12.64 -4.77
C SER A 150 12.32 11.73 -5.81
N GLY A 151 13.13 12.30 -6.70
CA GLY A 151 13.79 11.59 -7.79
C GLY A 151 13.02 11.73 -9.11
N LYS A 152 12.91 10.64 -9.86
CA LYS A 152 12.22 10.57 -11.16
C LYS A 152 11.52 9.22 -11.29
N VAL A 153 10.31 9.23 -11.81
CA VAL A 153 9.50 8.04 -12.09
C VAL A 153 9.09 8.02 -13.55
N GLN A 154 9.21 6.87 -14.18
CA GLN A 154 8.57 6.56 -15.45
C GLN A 154 7.48 5.54 -15.18
N VAL A 155 6.26 5.82 -15.63
CA VAL A 155 5.10 4.91 -15.54
C VAL A 155 4.71 4.52 -16.95
N SER A 156 4.59 3.23 -17.21
CA SER A 156 4.18 2.71 -18.51
C SER A 156 3.02 1.73 -18.37
N ASP A 157 2.08 1.79 -19.30
CA ASP A 157 1.04 0.79 -19.45
C ASP A 157 1.62 -0.40 -20.24
N ARG A 158 1.45 -1.61 -19.74
CA ARG A 158 1.94 -2.84 -20.39
C ARG A 158 1.07 -3.31 -21.53
N THR A 159 -0.13 -2.74 -21.68
CA THR A 159 -1.10 -3.09 -22.72
C THR A 159 -1.15 -2.08 -23.86
N SER A 160 -0.60 -0.90 -23.66
CA SER A 160 -0.47 0.17 -24.63
C SER A 160 0.96 0.71 -24.64
N GLU A 161 1.27 1.61 -25.57
CA GLU A 161 2.57 2.28 -25.62
C GLU A 161 2.60 3.59 -24.81
N GLU A 162 1.55 3.87 -24.01
CA GLU A 162 1.50 5.07 -23.21
C GLU A 162 2.56 5.07 -22.10
N ILE A 163 3.24 6.21 -21.97
CA ILE A 163 4.27 6.44 -20.96
C ILE A 163 4.06 7.82 -20.34
N ALA A 164 4.08 7.88 -19.01
CA ALA A 164 4.13 9.12 -18.26
C ALA A 164 5.44 9.24 -17.50
N VAL A 165 5.99 10.45 -17.42
CA VAL A 165 7.20 10.74 -16.64
C VAL A 165 6.87 11.81 -15.61
N LEU A 166 7.15 11.51 -14.34
CA LEU A 166 6.85 12.40 -13.23
C LEU A 166 8.10 13.12 -12.72
N VAL A 167 7.90 14.34 -12.26
CA VAL A 167 8.81 15.12 -11.42
C VAL A 167 8.23 15.21 -9.99
N PRO A 168 9.05 15.51 -8.96
CA PRO A 168 8.57 15.62 -7.59
C PRO A 168 7.37 16.57 -7.45
N GLY A 169 6.36 16.17 -6.67
CA GLY A 169 5.11 16.90 -6.52
C GLY A 169 4.01 16.49 -7.49
N GLN A 170 4.29 15.56 -8.42
CA GLN A 170 3.29 15.08 -9.37
C GLN A 170 2.73 13.70 -9.00
N GLN A 171 1.49 13.49 -9.39
CA GLN A 171 0.80 12.22 -9.40
C GLN A 171 0.32 11.91 -10.81
N VAL A 172 0.54 10.66 -11.25
CA VAL A 172 -0.14 10.10 -12.42
C VAL A 172 -1.25 9.18 -11.96
N VAL A 173 -2.38 9.26 -12.64
CA VAL A 173 -3.53 8.38 -12.49
C VAL A 173 -3.68 7.61 -13.79
N TRP A 174 -3.59 6.28 -13.70
CA TRP A 174 -3.93 5.37 -14.78
C TRP A 174 -5.36 4.86 -14.59
N GLN A 175 -6.17 4.96 -15.62
CA GLN A 175 -7.52 4.44 -15.63
C GLN A 175 -7.90 4.02 -17.05
N SER A 176 -8.34 2.76 -17.21
CA SER A 176 -8.84 2.24 -18.49
C SER A 176 -7.89 2.45 -19.68
N GLY A 177 -6.58 2.29 -19.47
CA GLY A 177 -5.56 2.42 -20.52
C GLY A 177 -5.05 3.85 -20.76
N HIS A 178 -5.47 4.83 -19.98
CA HIS A 178 -5.07 6.24 -20.14
C HIS A 178 -4.40 6.80 -18.90
N PHE A 179 -3.39 7.64 -19.11
CA PHE A 179 -2.73 8.40 -18.07
C PHE A 179 -3.24 9.85 -18.00
N SER A 180 -3.49 10.32 -16.79
CA SER A 180 -3.65 11.73 -16.49
C SER A 180 -2.66 12.13 -15.39
N THR A 181 -1.96 13.26 -15.58
CA THR A 181 -0.97 13.75 -14.60
C THR A 181 -1.44 15.05 -14.00
N ARG A 182 -1.27 15.18 -12.67
CA ARG A 182 -1.62 16.40 -11.92
C ARG A 182 -0.56 16.74 -10.88
N GLU A 183 -0.48 18.00 -10.49
CA GLU A 183 0.26 18.42 -9.30
C GLU A 183 -0.54 18.12 -8.04
N VAL A 184 0.14 17.65 -7.00
CA VAL A 184 -0.50 17.26 -5.74
C VAL A 184 0.33 17.65 -4.53
N ASN A 185 -0.34 17.81 -3.39
CA ASN A 185 0.35 17.85 -2.10
C ASN A 185 0.80 16.43 -1.74
N VAL A 186 2.07 16.13 -1.94
CA VAL A 186 2.64 14.80 -1.74
C VAL A 186 2.42 14.27 -0.31
N SER A 187 2.47 15.16 0.70
CA SER A 187 2.25 14.76 2.11
C SER A 187 0.89 14.13 2.34
N ALA A 188 -0.08 14.45 1.51
CA ALA A 188 -1.40 13.86 1.52
C ALA A 188 -1.37 12.34 1.22
N PHE A 189 -0.63 11.96 0.17
CA PHE A 189 -0.55 10.59 -0.32
C PHE A 189 0.45 9.72 0.46
N THR A 190 1.24 10.34 1.34
CA THR A 190 2.17 9.65 2.25
C THR A 190 1.75 9.74 3.71
N ALA A 191 0.65 10.44 4.02
CA ALA A 191 0.15 10.64 5.38
C ALA A 191 -0.09 9.33 6.15
N TRP A 192 -0.45 8.27 5.43
CA TRP A 192 -0.70 6.97 6.04
C TRP A 192 0.55 6.37 6.71
N ILE A 193 1.76 6.66 6.23
CA ILE A 193 3.03 6.25 6.83
C ILE A 193 3.22 6.94 8.18
N ASP A 194 2.72 8.17 8.31
CA ASP A 194 2.76 8.97 9.54
C ASP A 194 1.54 8.70 10.46
N GLY A 195 0.82 7.61 10.23
CA GLY A 195 -0.34 7.23 11.04
C GLY A 195 -1.55 8.15 10.89
N LYS A 196 -1.80 8.68 9.70
CA LYS A 196 -2.92 9.59 9.40
C LYS A 196 -3.73 9.09 8.22
N PHE A 197 -5.03 9.34 8.25
CA PHE A 197 -5.87 9.38 7.07
C PHE A 197 -5.79 10.76 6.45
N TYR A 198 -5.76 10.82 5.14
CA TYR A 198 -5.94 12.05 4.39
C TYR A 198 -7.08 11.85 3.38
N PHE A 199 -8.05 12.74 3.45
CA PHE A 199 -9.18 12.80 2.53
C PHE A 199 -9.05 14.07 1.72
N GLU A 200 -8.85 13.92 0.40
CA GLU A 200 -8.73 15.07 -0.53
C GLU A 200 -9.99 15.93 -0.53
N GLU A 201 -9.85 17.17 -0.96
CA GLU A 201 -11.01 18.02 -1.23
C GLU A 201 -11.87 17.37 -2.33
N GLY A 202 -13.15 17.17 -2.03
CA GLY A 202 -14.07 16.46 -2.91
C GLY A 202 -14.08 14.94 -2.76
N ALA A 203 -13.32 14.36 -1.81
CA ALA A 203 -13.37 12.93 -1.55
C ALA A 203 -14.78 12.50 -1.13
N THR A 204 -15.33 11.54 -1.85
CA THR A 204 -16.66 10.99 -1.61
C THR A 204 -16.68 10.06 -0.38
N LEU A 205 -17.86 9.87 0.22
CA LEU A 205 -18.00 8.92 1.34
C LEU A 205 -17.63 7.49 0.95
N VAL A 206 -17.79 7.11 -0.31
CA VAL A 206 -17.30 5.80 -0.80
C VAL A 206 -15.80 5.71 -0.65
N GLU A 207 -15.04 6.67 -1.16
CA GLU A 207 -13.57 6.67 -1.10
C GLU A 207 -13.05 6.73 0.34
N ILE A 208 -13.73 7.48 1.20
CA ILE A 208 -13.42 7.58 2.64
C ILE A 208 -13.68 6.24 3.34
N THR A 209 -14.85 5.66 3.14
CA THR A 209 -15.22 4.41 3.81
C THR A 209 -14.38 3.24 3.36
N GLU A 210 -13.88 3.22 2.12
CA GLU A 210 -12.92 2.21 1.66
C GLU A 210 -11.60 2.25 2.43
N GLN A 211 -11.09 3.45 2.77
CA GLN A 211 -9.91 3.58 3.62
C GLN A 211 -10.20 3.12 5.05
N LEU A 212 -11.32 3.55 5.63
CA LEU A 212 -11.73 3.20 6.99
C LEU A 212 -12.02 1.70 7.13
N GLN A 213 -12.64 1.09 6.15
CA GLN A 213 -12.92 -0.35 6.07
C GLN A 213 -11.64 -1.18 6.17
N ARG A 214 -10.60 -0.82 5.41
CA ARG A 214 -9.31 -1.52 5.44
C ARG A 214 -8.62 -1.37 6.80
N TRP A 215 -8.71 -0.19 7.42
CA TRP A 215 -8.00 0.09 8.67
C TRP A 215 -8.73 -0.45 9.90
N TYR A 216 -10.08 -0.31 9.96
CA TYR A 216 -10.86 -0.74 11.13
C TYR A 216 -11.43 -2.16 11.02
N ASP A 217 -11.28 -2.82 9.88
CA ASP A 217 -11.84 -4.14 9.61
C ASP A 217 -13.37 -4.16 9.81
N ILE A 218 -14.04 -3.18 9.24
CA ILE A 218 -15.48 -2.99 9.22
C ILE A 218 -15.99 -2.95 7.78
N ASP A 219 -17.26 -3.20 7.59
CA ASP A 219 -17.89 -3.18 6.27
C ASP A 219 -18.98 -2.11 6.26
N PHE A 220 -19.11 -1.36 5.15
CA PHE A 220 -20.07 -0.28 5.02
C PHE A 220 -21.23 -0.65 4.09
N ILE A 221 -22.45 -0.26 4.49
CA ILE A 221 -23.67 -0.34 3.68
C ILE A 221 -24.24 1.07 3.58
N PHE A 222 -24.55 1.51 2.37
CA PHE A 222 -25.15 2.82 2.13
C PHE A 222 -26.65 2.68 1.92
N SER A 223 -27.44 3.52 2.57
CA SER A 223 -28.91 3.53 2.45
C SER A 223 -29.40 3.95 1.07
N SER A 224 -28.59 4.69 0.32
CA SER A 224 -28.89 5.12 -1.07
C SER A 224 -27.63 5.46 -1.84
N GLU A 225 -27.70 5.50 -3.17
CA GLU A 225 -26.61 5.95 -4.03
C GLU A 225 -26.23 7.42 -3.81
N ARG A 226 -27.20 8.26 -3.41
CA ARG A 226 -26.96 9.68 -3.10
C ARG A 226 -25.99 9.84 -1.94
N VAL A 227 -26.13 9.07 -0.88
CA VAL A 227 -25.27 9.13 0.32
C VAL A 227 -23.81 8.84 -0.02
N LYS A 228 -23.55 7.98 -0.98
CA LYS A 228 -22.20 7.66 -1.45
C LYS A 228 -21.45 8.88 -1.99
N GLN A 229 -22.18 9.84 -2.54
CA GLN A 229 -21.64 11.03 -3.22
C GLN A 229 -21.40 12.22 -2.30
N PHE A 230 -21.82 12.17 -1.03
CA PHE A 230 -21.48 13.21 -0.08
C PHE A 230 -19.98 13.27 0.13
N VAL A 231 -19.44 14.49 0.27
CA VAL A 231 -18.01 14.73 0.35
C VAL A 231 -17.59 15.15 1.75
N PHE A 232 -16.39 14.77 2.10
CA PHE A 232 -15.70 15.23 3.29
C PHE A 232 -14.21 15.34 2.97
N ALA A 233 -13.57 16.40 3.46
CA ALA A 233 -12.13 16.60 3.31
C ALA A 233 -11.49 16.82 4.68
N GLY A 234 -10.28 16.34 4.85
CA GLY A 234 -9.55 16.55 6.09
C GLY A 234 -8.44 15.55 6.35
N MET A 235 -7.73 15.78 7.44
CA MET A 235 -6.68 14.89 7.93
C MET A 235 -7.04 14.43 9.33
N ILE A 236 -7.09 13.12 9.55
CA ILE A 236 -7.48 12.50 10.82
C ILE A 236 -6.39 11.49 11.22
N LYS A 237 -6.02 11.47 12.50
CA LYS A 237 -5.06 10.49 13.02
C LYS A 237 -5.70 9.09 13.08
N LYS A 238 -4.94 8.07 12.73
CA LYS A 238 -5.35 6.66 12.83
C LYS A 238 -5.49 6.15 14.26
N GLU A 239 -4.99 6.93 15.25
CA GLU A 239 -5.17 6.64 16.69
C GLU A 239 -6.62 6.73 17.14
N TYR A 240 -7.46 7.53 16.46
CA TYR A 240 -8.88 7.62 16.76
C TYR A 240 -9.57 6.28 16.50
N THR A 241 -10.57 5.98 17.32
CA THR A 241 -11.49 4.87 17.07
C THR A 241 -12.38 5.18 15.87
N ALA A 242 -12.96 4.13 15.27
CA ALA A 242 -13.91 4.32 14.16
C ALA A 242 -15.07 5.24 14.54
N ASN A 243 -15.62 5.07 15.77
CA ASN A 243 -16.74 5.89 16.26
C ASN A 243 -16.36 7.37 16.42
N GLU A 244 -15.14 7.68 16.83
CA GLU A 244 -14.67 9.07 16.91
C GLU A 244 -14.58 9.68 15.52
N ILE A 245 -14.07 8.92 14.53
CA ILE A 245 -14.02 9.39 13.13
C ILE A 245 -15.43 9.60 12.58
N PHE A 246 -16.35 8.67 12.80
CA PHE A 246 -17.76 8.83 12.38
C PHE A 246 -18.36 10.09 12.98
N SER A 247 -18.16 10.31 14.29
CA SER A 247 -18.64 11.51 14.97
C SER A 247 -18.04 12.82 14.39
N ILE A 248 -16.78 12.79 13.96
CA ILE A 248 -16.14 13.94 13.29
C ILE A 248 -16.82 14.21 11.94
N ILE A 249 -16.99 13.16 11.13
CA ILE A 249 -17.64 13.29 9.81
C ILE A 249 -19.08 13.77 9.95
N GLU A 250 -19.87 13.19 10.86
CA GLU A 250 -21.26 13.59 11.14
C GLU A 250 -21.37 15.07 11.52
N LYS A 251 -20.56 15.49 12.49
CA LYS A 251 -20.57 16.89 12.97
C LYS A 251 -20.12 17.90 11.91
N THR A 252 -19.19 17.48 11.05
CA THR A 252 -18.66 18.36 10.00
C THR A 252 -19.60 18.47 8.82
N THR A 253 -20.17 17.35 8.39
CA THR A 253 -21.05 17.32 7.21
C THR A 253 -22.48 17.71 7.52
N GLN A 254 -22.98 17.32 8.72
CA GLN A 254 -24.36 17.52 9.19
C GLN A 254 -25.44 16.91 8.26
N VAL A 255 -25.04 16.03 7.36
CA VAL A 255 -25.91 15.39 6.35
C VAL A 255 -25.95 13.88 6.42
N VAL A 256 -25.02 13.27 7.14
CA VAL A 256 -24.90 11.80 7.24
C VAL A 256 -24.91 11.31 8.68
N HIS A 257 -25.36 10.08 8.85
CA HIS A 257 -25.35 9.36 10.12
C HIS A 257 -24.80 7.95 9.93
N PHE A 258 -23.94 7.51 10.87
CA PHE A 258 -23.32 6.19 10.91
C PHE A 258 -23.94 5.33 12.01
N ASN A 259 -24.66 4.28 11.64
CA ASN A 259 -25.22 3.31 12.57
C ASN A 259 -24.37 2.05 12.62
N VAL A 260 -23.73 1.78 13.75
CA VAL A 260 -22.78 0.67 13.93
C VAL A 260 -23.49 -0.53 14.52
N SER A 261 -23.42 -1.68 13.84
CA SER A 261 -23.93 -2.97 14.29
C SER A 261 -22.85 -4.05 14.11
N GLY A 262 -22.11 -4.33 15.16
CA GLY A 262 -20.95 -5.24 15.10
C GLY A 262 -19.88 -4.74 14.15
N ARG A 263 -19.62 -5.50 13.06
CA ARG A 263 -18.66 -5.12 12.01
C ARG A 263 -19.29 -4.36 10.85
N VAL A 264 -20.59 -4.22 10.84
CA VAL A 264 -21.31 -3.54 9.75
C VAL A 264 -21.72 -2.15 10.19
N VAL A 265 -21.45 -1.17 9.33
CA VAL A 265 -21.79 0.24 9.53
C VAL A 265 -22.75 0.66 8.42
N THR A 266 -23.95 1.05 8.79
CA THR A 266 -24.92 1.60 7.83
C THR A 266 -24.77 3.12 7.79
N VAL A 267 -24.53 3.66 6.58
CA VAL A 267 -24.43 5.10 6.34
C VAL A 267 -25.74 5.59 5.72
N SER A 268 -26.38 6.54 6.38
CA SER A 268 -27.67 7.13 5.96
C SER A 268 -27.64 8.65 5.94
N GLU A 269 -28.56 9.25 5.19
CA GLU A 269 -28.79 10.70 5.23
C GLU A 269 -29.56 11.08 6.49
N ILE A 270 -29.18 12.16 7.15
CA ILE A 270 -29.94 12.79 8.22
C ILE A 270 -31.17 13.47 7.57
N LYS A 271 -32.37 13.14 8.06
CA LYS A 271 -33.62 13.74 7.59
C LYS A 271 -33.86 15.10 8.22
#